data_e485dae6e3abb15114d1214ebdce1a71
#
_entry.id   e485dae6e3abb15114d1214ebdce1a71
#
_cell.length_a   1.000
_cell.length_b   1.000
_cell.length_c   1.000
_cell.angle_alpha   90.00
_cell.angle_beta   90.00
_cell.angle_gamma   90.00
#
_symmetry.space_group_name_H-M   'P 1'
#
loop_
_entity.id
_entity.type
_entity.pdbx_description
1 polymer ?
#
loop_
_entity_poly.entity_id
_entity_poly.type
_entity_poly.pdbx_seq_one_letter_code
_entity_poly.pdbx_strand_id
1 'polypeptide(L)'
;MAACSSEKKVQNNEGPVTDPHSFSMPQHVKAKHLNLDIAVDFESKTISGIATYDLERTSGNEVIFDTRDLTIYEVTLNDKSKTEFTLGQTIADKEYLGQKLTIKLKPDTRKVSIKYSTSPDAAALQWLSPEQTNDKTWPFLFTQGQALLTRSWIPIQDSPGIRIT
;
A
#
# COMPACT_ATOMS: atom_id res chain seq x y z
N MET A 1 -56.30 10.33 23.94
CA MET A 1 -55.02 9.83 24.54
C MET A 1 -54.08 9.52 23.40
N ALA A 2 -53.14 10.39 23.14
CA ALA A 2 -52.12 10.22 22.06
C ALA A 2 -50.82 9.79 22.73
N ALA A 3 -50.37 8.59 22.43
CA ALA A 3 -49.10 8.08 22.89
C ALA A 3 -47.99 8.60 21.96
N CYS A 4 -47.15 9.48 22.48
CA CYS A 4 -45.96 9.96 21.80
C CYS A 4 -44.84 8.93 21.98
N SER A 5 -44.55 8.19 20.91
CA SER A 5 -43.41 7.24 20.88
C SER A 5 -42.15 8.03 20.58
N SER A 6 -41.28 8.21 21.56
CA SER A 6 -39.97 8.82 21.38
C SER A 6 -39.00 7.78 20.82
N GLU A 7 -38.70 7.87 19.53
CA GLU A 7 -37.61 7.14 18.93
C GLU A 7 -36.27 7.61 19.52
N LYS A 8 -35.64 6.75 20.31
CA LYS A 8 -34.26 6.93 20.73
C LYS A 8 -33.36 6.77 19.50
N LYS A 9 -32.80 7.87 18.97
CA LYS A 9 -31.65 7.82 18.08
C LYS A 9 -30.50 7.13 18.79
N VAL A 10 -30.20 5.92 18.39
CA VAL A 10 -28.94 5.24 18.76
C VAL A 10 -27.81 6.03 18.12
N GLN A 11 -27.10 6.82 18.89
CA GLN A 11 -25.82 7.37 18.49
C GLN A 11 -24.81 6.23 18.48
N ASN A 12 -24.50 5.69 17.32
CA ASN A 12 -23.34 4.83 17.13
C ASN A 12 -22.09 5.70 17.27
N ASN A 13 -21.56 5.78 18.48
CA ASN A 13 -20.20 6.27 18.77
C ASN A 13 -19.18 5.17 18.41
N GLU A 14 -19.18 4.72 17.16
CA GLU A 14 -18.08 3.92 16.66
C GLU A 14 -16.92 4.88 16.39
N GLY A 15 -15.86 4.77 17.17
CA GLY A 15 -14.59 5.41 16.86
C GLY A 15 -14.09 5.00 15.47
N PRO A 16 -13.08 5.66 14.91
CA PRO A 16 -12.60 5.33 13.57
C PRO A 16 -12.29 3.84 13.49
N VAL A 17 -12.98 3.15 12.54
CA VAL A 17 -12.76 1.72 12.29
C VAL A 17 -11.33 1.55 11.81
N THR A 18 -10.50 0.94 12.63
CA THR A 18 -9.13 0.56 12.25
C THR A 18 -9.16 -0.85 11.66
N ASP A 19 -8.58 -1.00 10.47
CA ASP A 19 -8.43 -2.32 9.87
C ASP A 19 -7.30 -3.09 10.57
N PRO A 20 -7.58 -4.23 11.24
CA PRO A 20 -6.56 -5.02 11.94
C PRO A 20 -5.55 -5.68 10.98
N HIS A 21 -5.80 -5.65 9.66
CA HIS A 21 -4.96 -6.25 8.64
C HIS A 21 -4.09 -5.24 7.87
N SER A 22 -4.10 -3.96 8.30
CA SER A 22 -3.29 -2.90 7.69
C SER A 22 -2.73 -1.98 8.77
N PHE A 23 -1.53 -1.45 8.54
CA PHE A 23 -0.95 -0.40 9.38
C PHE A 23 -1.43 1.00 8.98
N SER A 24 -2.10 1.12 7.84
CA SER A 24 -2.50 2.41 7.29
C SER A 24 -3.52 3.13 8.18
N MET A 25 -3.46 4.45 8.17
CA MET A 25 -4.38 5.35 8.89
C MET A 25 -5.05 6.32 7.90
N PRO A 26 -5.98 5.82 7.05
CA PRO A 26 -6.59 6.61 5.98
C PRO A 26 -7.44 7.78 6.48
N GLN A 27 -7.87 7.75 7.75
CA GLN A 27 -8.57 8.86 8.40
C GLN A 27 -7.67 10.08 8.61
N HIS A 28 -6.33 9.91 8.63
CA HIS A 28 -5.35 10.98 8.74
C HIS A 28 -4.80 11.38 7.39
N VAL A 29 -4.25 10.41 6.65
CA VAL A 29 -3.71 10.60 5.31
C VAL A 29 -4.09 9.42 4.42
N LYS A 30 -4.77 9.69 3.32
CA LYS A 30 -5.29 8.72 2.37
C LYS A 30 -4.61 8.86 1.01
N ALA A 31 -4.14 7.75 0.45
CA ALA A 31 -3.74 7.67 -0.94
C ALA A 31 -4.99 7.68 -1.85
N LYS A 32 -5.03 8.55 -2.86
CA LYS A 32 -6.17 8.73 -3.77
C LYS A 32 -5.88 8.22 -5.17
N HIS A 33 -4.69 8.47 -5.66
CA HIS A 33 -4.27 8.08 -6.99
C HIS A 33 -2.88 7.49 -6.92
N LEU A 34 -2.62 6.46 -7.72
CA LEU A 34 -1.34 5.80 -7.87
C LEU A 34 -0.89 5.88 -9.32
N ASN A 35 0.30 6.40 -9.54
CA ASN A 35 1.03 6.26 -10.79
C ASN A 35 2.22 5.32 -10.56
N LEU A 36 2.34 4.29 -11.41
CA LEU A 36 3.43 3.31 -11.38
C LEU A 36 4.32 3.49 -12.61
N ASP A 37 5.60 3.73 -12.37
CA ASP A 37 6.67 3.67 -13.38
C ASP A 37 7.61 2.54 -12.97
N ILE A 38 7.48 1.37 -13.63
CA ILE A 38 8.11 0.13 -13.21
C ILE A 38 8.82 -0.58 -14.37
N ALA A 39 9.90 -1.27 -14.04
CA ALA A 39 10.60 -2.21 -14.89
C ALA A 39 10.42 -3.63 -14.35
N VAL A 40 10.12 -4.57 -15.23
CA VAL A 40 9.98 -6.00 -14.92
C VAL A 40 11.21 -6.73 -15.43
N ASP A 41 11.90 -7.43 -14.53
CA ASP A 41 13.05 -8.26 -14.85
C ASP A 41 12.68 -9.75 -14.67
N PHE A 42 12.57 -10.46 -15.78
CA PHE A 42 12.21 -11.88 -15.80
C PHE A 42 13.38 -12.79 -15.39
N GLU A 43 14.62 -12.34 -15.52
CA GLU A 43 15.80 -13.12 -15.14
C GLU A 43 15.95 -13.14 -13.62
N SER A 44 15.93 -11.98 -12.98
CA SER A 44 16.00 -11.86 -11.52
C SER A 44 14.65 -12.08 -10.84
N LYS A 45 13.55 -12.18 -11.59
CA LYS A 45 12.16 -12.28 -11.09
C LYS A 45 11.82 -11.13 -10.14
N THR A 46 12.15 -9.91 -10.51
CA THR A 46 11.89 -8.72 -9.71
C THR A 46 11.16 -7.64 -10.50
N ILE A 47 10.41 -6.81 -9.78
CA ILE A 47 9.89 -5.54 -10.27
C ILE A 47 10.62 -4.44 -9.52
N SER A 48 11.10 -3.43 -10.22
CA SER A 48 11.69 -2.24 -9.62
C SER A 48 11.12 -0.97 -10.25
N GLY A 49 11.09 0.13 -9.51
CA GLY A 49 10.59 1.39 -10.05
C GLY A 49 10.14 2.37 -9.00
N ILE A 50 9.17 3.19 -9.38
CA ILE A 50 8.63 4.27 -8.54
C ILE A 50 7.12 4.16 -8.47
N ALA A 51 6.59 4.10 -7.24
CA ALA A 51 5.19 4.27 -6.93
C ALA A 51 4.94 5.71 -6.47
N THR A 52 4.15 6.47 -7.21
CA THR A 52 3.84 7.87 -6.91
C THR A 52 2.37 8.00 -6.52
N TYR A 53 2.11 8.53 -5.33
CA TYR A 53 0.78 8.71 -4.75
C TYR A 53 0.39 10.17 -4.64
N ASP A 54 -0.80 10.51 -5.11
CA ASP A 54 -1.49 11.72 -4.70
C ASP A 54 -2.18 11.48 -3.37
N LEU A 55 -2.02 12.40 -2.42
CA LEU A 55 -2.49 12.27 -1.05
C LEU A 55 -3.63 13.23 -0.75
N GLU A 56 -4.65 12.71 -0.06
CA GLU A 56 -5.63 13.49 0.67
C GLU A 56 -5.25 13.47 2.15
N ARG A 57 -5.02 14.65 2.73
CA ARG A 57 -4.59 14.81 4.11
C ARG A 57 -5.64 15.55 4.91
N THR A 58 -6.15 14.91 5.95
CA THR A 58 -7.09 15.48 6.91
C THR A 58 -6.35 15.99 8.15
N SER A 59 -5.35 15.22 8.61
CA SER A 59 -4.58 15.52 9.82
C SER A 59 -3.24 14.78 9.80
N GLY A 60 -2.43 14.98 10.82
CA GLY A 60 -1.16 14.27 10.98
C GLY A 60 -0.03 14.83 10.10
N ASN A 61 1.17 14.33 10.32
CA ASN A 61 2.41 14.71 9.65
C ASN A 61 3.16 13.50 9.07
N GLU A 62 2.48 12.36 8.96
CA GLU A 62 3.02 11.12 8.44
C GLU A 62 1.98 10.43 7.57
N VAL A 63 2.44 9.72 6.54
CA VAL A 63 1.64 8.73 5.82
C VAL A 63 2.23 7.35 6.06
N ILE A 64 1.35 6.37 6.19
CA ILE A 64 1.72 4.97 6.44
C ILE A 64 1.25 4.12 5.28
N PHE A 65 2.18 3.30 4.77
CA PHE A 65 1.92 2.26 3.77
C PHE A 65 2.25 0.89 4.35
N ASP A 66 1.55 -0.11 3.87
CA ASP A 66 1.86 -1.51 4.09
C ASP A 66 2.86 -1.96 3.03
N THR A 67 3.86 -2.74 3.45
CA THR A 67 4.85 -3.38 2.59
C THR A 67 5.08 -4.81 3.08
N ARG A 68 5.57 -5.68 2.19
CA ARG A 68 6.02 -7.02 2.56
C ARG A 68 7.21 -7.39 1.70
N ASP A 69 8.37 -7.51 2.33
CA ASP A 69 9.64 -7.89 1.70
C ASP A 69 10.04 -6.98 0.52
N LEU A 70 9.65 -5.69 0.58
CA LEU A 70 10.08 -4.67 -0.36
C LEU A 70 11.37 -4.01 0.11
N THR A 71 12.29 -3.75 -0.82
CA THR A 71 13.44 -2.87 -0.58
C THR A 71 13.06 -1.45 -0.95
N ILE A 72 13.08 -0.54 0.02
CA ILE A 72 12.80 0.89 -0.20
C ILE A 72 14.13 1.64 -0.29
N TYR A 73 14.38 2.29 -1.43
CA TYR A 73 15.63 2.99 -1.69
C TYR A 73 15.56 4.48 -1.36
N GLU A 74 14.45 5.11 -1.73
CA GLU A 74 14.30 6.56 -1.61
C GLU A 74 12.83 6.94 -1.55
N VAL A 75 12.55 8.00 -0.80
CA VAL A 75 11.23 8.64 -0.79
C VAL A 75 11.39 10.15 -1.05
N THR A 76 10.58 10.68 -1.96
CA THR A 76 10.52 12.11 -2.28
C THR A 76 9.13 12.68 -2.10
N LEU A 77 9.07 13.97 -1.74
CA LEU A 77 7.83 14.72 -1.56
C LEU A 77 7.66 15.73 -2.69
N ASN A 78 6.47 15.80 -3.27
CA ASN A 78 6.11 16.75 -4.35
C ASN A 78 7.12 16.73 -5.52
N ASP A 79 7.72 15.56 -5.83
CA ASP A 79 8.73 15.35 -6.87
C ASP A 79 10.01 16.20 -6.72
N LYS A 80 10.28 16.71 -5.52
CA LYS A 80 11.35 17.71 -5.31
C LYS A 80 12.31 17.40 -4.18
N SER A 81 11.83 16.95 -3.04
CA SER A 81 12.68 16.85 -1.86
C SER A 81 12.64 15.46 -1.26
N LYS A 82 13.83 14.89 -1.02
CA LYS A 82 13.95 13.66 -0.24
C LYS A 82 13.42 13.87 1.17
N THR A 83 12.84 12.82 1.72
CA THR A 83 12.35 12.79 3.11
C THR A 83 12.83 11.52 3.80
N GLU A 84 12.81 11.57 5.12
CA GLU A 84 13.09 10.41 5.95
C GLU A 84 11.87 9.46 5.97
N PHE A 85 12.16 8.19 5.99
CA PHE A 85 11.18 7.13 6.19
C PHE A 85 11.71 6.10 7.19
N THR A 86 10.80 5.35 7.77
CA THR A 86 11.13 4.22 8.65
C THR A 86 10.41 2.99 8.15
N LEU A 87 11.14 1.91 7.94
CA LEU A 87 10.59 0.60 7.67
C LEU A 87 10.61 -0.22 8.97
N GLY A 88 9.43 -0.58 9.46
CA GLY A 88 9.26 -1.37 10.67
C GLY A 88 9.71 -2.81 10.50
N GLN A 89 9.82 -3.52 11.61
CA GLN A 89 10.09 -4.96 11.62
C GLN A 89 8.79 -5.74 11.36
N THR A 90 8.93 -6.92 10.76
CA THR A 90 7.83 -7.89 10.69
C THR A 90 7.47 -8.33 12.12
N ILE A 91 6.18 -8.36 12.43
CA ILE A 91 5.68 -8.78 13.75
C ILE A 91 5.59 -10.30 13.76
N ALA A 92 6.24 -10.94 14.74
CA ALA A 92 6.11 -12.38 14.96
C ALA A 92 4.62 -12.77 15.12
N ASP A 93 4.24 -13.92 14.57
CA ASP A 93 2.87 -14.44 14.53
C ASP A 93 1.88 -13.61 13.67
N LYS A 94 2.36 -12.56 12.98
CA LYS A 94 1.59 -11.71 12.08
C LYS A 94 2.36 -11.35 10.81
N GLU A 95 3.13 -12.28 10.28
CA GLU A 95 3.96 -12.09 9.07
C GLU A 95 3.12 -11.66 7.86
N TYR A 96 1.82 -12.00 7.84
CA TYR A 96 0.89 -11.56 6.82
C TYR A 96 0.69 -10.05 6.74
N LEU A 97 0.93 -9.33 7.87
CA LEU A 97 0.89 -7.86 7.89
C LEU A 97 2.08 -7.25 7.15
N GLY A 98 3.20 -7.97 7.08
CA GLY A 98 4.45 -7.43 6.53
C GLY A 98 5.06 -6.36 7.43
N GLN A 99 5.49 -5.27 6.82
CA GLN A 99 6.24 -4.19 7.46
C GLN A 99 5.53 -2.85 7.27
N LYS A 100 5.53 -2.04 8.33
CA LYS A 100 4.99 -0.68 8.33
C LYS A 100 6.00 0.28 7.72
N LEU A 101 5.69 0.88 6.58
CA LEU A 101 6.46 1.98 6.00
C LEU A 101 5.85 3.31 6.47
N THR A 102 6.58 4.05 7.29
CA THR A 102 6.17 5.37 7.79
C THR A 102 7.01 6.46 7.11
N ILE A 103 6.35 7.44 6.49
CA ILE A 103 6.97 8.53 5.74
C ILE A 103 6.58 9.85 6.38
N LYS A 104 7.57 10.68 6.75
CA LYS A 104 7.35 12.04 7.27
C LYS A 104 6.91 12.99 6.16
N LEU A 105 5.86 13.76 6.43
CA LEU A 105 5.29 14.75 5.50
C LEU A 105 5.61 16.17 5.95
N LYS A 106 5.84 17.04 4.98
CA LYS A 106 5.87 18.50 5.18
C LYS A 106 4.45 19.09 5.12
N PRO A 107 4.22 20.30 5.63
CA PRO A 107 2.89 20.93 5.64
C PRO A 107 2.22 21.02 4.25
N ASP A 108 3.01 21.26 3.22
CA ASP A 108 2.58 21.43 1.82
C ASP A 108 2.58 20.14 0.99
N THR A 109 2.89 19.00 1.60
CA THR A 109 2.95 17.71 0.87
C THR A 109 1.59 17.32 0.32
N ARG A 110 1.55 17.07 -1.00
CA ARG A 110 0.39 16.54 -1.73
C ARG A 110 0.72 15.24 -2.45
N LYS A 111 2.01 14.98 -2.69
CA LYS A 111 2.47 13.83 -3.45
C LYS A 111 3.66 13.17 -2.75
N VAL A 112 3.69 11.85 -2.77
CA VAL A 112 4.80 11.02 -2.29
C VAL A 112 5.21 10.06 -3.39
N SER A 113 6.50 10.02 -3.73
CA SER A 113 7.08 9.06 -4.66
C SER A 113 8.04 8.14 -3.91
N ILE A 114 7.84 6.84 -4.06
CA ILE A 114 8.59 5.79 -3.37
C ILE A 114 9.35 4.97 -4.41
N LYS A 115 10.68 5.02 -4.38
CA LYS A 115 11.56 4.17 -5.20
C LYS A 115 11.81 2.86 -4.47
N TYR A 116 11.49 1.74 -5.13
CA TYR A 116 11.52 0.42 -4.49
C TYR A 116 11.86 -0.71 -5.47
N SER A 117 12.10 -1.89 -4.92
CA SER A 117 12.08 -3.16 -5.65
C SER A 117 11.42 -4.26 -4.83
N THR A 118 10.94 -5.29 -5.54
CA THR A 118 10.35 -6.48 -4.94
C THR A 118 11.41 -7.52 -4.60
N SER A 119 11.04 -8.46 -3.71
CA SER A 119 11.72 -9.75 -3.59
C SER A 119 11.37 -10.64 -4.79
N PRO A 120 12.26 -11.56 -5.23
CA PRO A 120 11.91 -12.60 -6.20
C PRO A 120 10.75 -13.50 -5.74
N ASP A 121 10.60 -13.66 -4.42
CA ASP A 121 9.57 -14.48 -3.76
C ASP A 121 8.32 -13.67 -3.36
N ALA A 122 8.11 -12.50 -3.97
CA ALA A 122 6.95 -11.65 -3.69
C ALA A 122 5.64 -12.43 -3.90
N ALA A 123 4.85 -12.55 -2.82
CA ALA A 123 3.70 -13.45 -2.75
C ALA A 123 2.59 -13.13 -3.78
N ALA A 124 2.51 -11.88 -4.27
CA ALA A 124 1.55 -11.48 -5.29
C ALA A 124 2.02 -11.75 -6.72
N LEU A 125 3.27 -12.18 -6.93
CA LEU A 125 3.89 -12.32 -8.26
C LEU A 125 4.03 -13.80 -8.61
N GLN A 126 3.47 -14.20 -9.74
CA GLN A 126 3.63 -15.53 -10.30
C GLN A 126 4.37 -15.45 -11.63
N TRP A 127 5.58 -15.96 -11.65
CA TRP A 127 6.47 -15.98 -12.80
C TRP A 127 6.32 -17.30 -13.56
N LEU A 128 5.91 -17.22 -14.80
CA LEU A 128 5.76 -18.36 -15.71
C LEU A 128 6.91 -18.38 -16.71
N SER A 129 7.59 -19.50 -16.81
CA SER A 129 8.61 -19.69 -17.85
C SER A 129 7.96 -19.85 -19.23
N PRO A 130 8.72 -19.69 -20.34
CA PRO A 130 8.18 -19.87 -21.68
C PRO A 130 7.45 -21.20 -21.86
N GLU A 131 7.95 -22.30 -21.27
CA GLU A 131 7.36 -23.63 -21.39
C GLU A 131 5.95 -23.72 -20.78
N GLN A 132 5.63 -22.82 -19.85
CA GLN A 132 4.33 -22.73 -19.18
C GLN A 132 3.34 -21.82 -19.91
N THR A 133 3.77 -21.11 -20.95
CA THR A 133 2.93 -20.23 -21.77
C THR A 133 2.41 -20.94 -23.01
N ASN A 134 1.36 -20.41 -23.62
CA ASN A 134 0.70 -21.04 -24.76
C ASN A 134 1.61 -21.17 -25.98
N ASP A 135 2.36 -20.13 -26.30
CA ASP A 135 3.27 -20.08 -27.47
C ASP A 135 4.67 -20.63 -27.17
N LYS A 136 4.98 -20.88 -25.90
CA LYS A 136 6.26 -21.40 -25.40
C LYS A 136 7.48 -20.56 -25.82
N THR A 137 7.25 -19.28 -26.14
CA THR A 137 8.27 -18.37 -26.66
C THR A 137 8.69 -17.35 -25.63
N TRP A 138 7.71 -16.76 -24.92
CA TRP A 138 7.95 -15.66 -23.98
C TRP A 138 7.52 -16.01 -22.57
N PRO A 139 8.28 -15.56 -21.56
CA PRO A 139 7.82 -15.68 -20.16
C PRO A 139 6.62 -14.79 -19.91
N PHE A 140 5.88 -15.08 -18.84
CA PHE A 140 4.72 -14.30 -18.45
C PHE A 140 4.73 -14.02 -16.94
N LEU A 141 4.32 -12.82 -16.57
CA LEU A 141 4.11 -12.42 -15.18
C LEU A 141 2.62 -12.24 -14.93
N PHE A 142 2.09 -12.95 -13.94
CA PHE A 142 0.76 -12.75 -13.41
C PHE A 142 0.83 -12.15 -12.00
N THR A 143 -0.04 -11.17 -11.72
CA THR A 143 -0.13 -10.55 -10.40
C THR A 143 -1.48 -10.80 -9.75
N GLN A 144 -1.49 -11.19 -8.47
CA GLN A 144 -2.72 -11.41 -7.70
C GLN A 144 -2.60 -10.78 -6.31
N GLY A 145 -3.34 -9.69 -6.09
CA GLY A 145 -3.28 -8.92 -4.83
C GLY A 145 -4.25 -9.39 -3.74
N GLN A 146 -5.21 -10.27 -4.07
CA GLN A 146 -6.21 -10.72 -3.11
C GLN A 146 -5.62 -11.76 -2.12
N ALA A 147 -5.89 -11.71 -0.81
CA ALA A 147 -6.69 -10.70 -0.11
C ALA A 147 -5.82 -9.48 0.35
N LEU A 148 -4.54 -9.67 0.71
CA LEU A 148 -3.61 -8.69 1.28
C LEU A 148 -2.21 -8.85 0.66
N LEU A 149 -2.12 -9.31 -0.57
CA LEU A 149 -0.85 -9.60 -1.22
C LEU A 149 -0.29 -8.43 -2.01
N THR A 150 -1.09 -7.39 -2.28
CA THR A 150 -0.63 -6.22 -3.05
C THR A 150 0.59 -5.57 -2.42
N ARG A 151 0.67 -5.51 -1.10
CA ARG A 151 1.82 -5.00 -0.33
C ARG A 151 3.15 -5.73 -0.58
N SER A 152 3.13 -6.91 -1.18
CA SER A 152 4.35 -7.65 -1.51
C SER A 152 5.00 -7.20 -2.83
N TRP A 153 4.31 -6.38 -3.63
CA TRP A 153 4.86 -5.88 -4.89
C TRP A 153 4.68 -4.38 -5.12
N ILE A 154 3.81 -3.72 -4.33
CA ILE A 154 3.65 -2.26 -4.31
C ILE A 154 3.57 -1.82 -2.84
N PRO A 155 4.31 -0.77 -2.41
CA PRO A 155 4.07 -0.15 -1.11
C PRO A 155 2.71 0.56 -1.14
N ILE A 156 1.69 0.06 -0.45
CA ILE A 156 0.29 0.49 -0.61
C ILE A 156 -0.45 0.57 0.73
N GLN A 157 -1.51 1.35 0.80
CA GLN A 157 -2.49 1.25 1.90
C GLN A 157 -3.42 0.09 1.58
N ASP A 158 -3.02 -1.13 1.97
CA ASP A 158 -3.64 -2.40 1.56
C ASP A 158 -4.83 -2.77 2.46
N SER A 159 -5.90 -2.00 2.34
CA SER A 159 -7.14 -2.18 3.11
C SER A 159 -8.36 -2.08 2.20
N PRO A 160 -9.39 -2.95 2.38
CA PRO A 160 -10.60 -2.94 1.54
C PRO A 160 -11.38 -1.61 1.56
N GLY A 161 -11.23 -0.82 2.63
CA GLY A 161 -11.87 0.49 2.78
C GLY A 161 -11.21 1.60 1.96
N ILE A 162 -10.07 1.33 1.31
CA ILE A 162 -9.31 2.35 0.58
C ILE A 162 -9.42 2.07 -0.92
N ARG A 163 -10.00 3.02 -1.64
CA ARG A 163 -10.01 3.01 -3.11
C ARG A 163 -8.95 3.95 -3.63
N ILE A 164 -8.07 3.42 -4.48
CA ILE A 164 -7.02 4.15 -5.19
C ILE A 164 -7.31 4.02 -6.69
N THR A 165 -7.26 5.12 -7.43
CA THR A 165 -7.41 5.14 -8.89
C THR A 165 -6.08 5.10 -9.60
#